data_c0feed674fedce9c749f16e1c114e040
#
_entry.id   c0feed674fedce9c749f16e1c114e040
#
_cell.length_a   1.000
_cell.length_b   1.000
_cell.length_c   1.000
_cell.angle_alpha   90.00
_cell.angle_beta   90.00
_cell.angle_gamma   90.00
#
_symmetry.space_group_name_H-M   'P 1'
#
loop_
_entity.id
_entity.type
_entity.pdbx_description
1 polymer ?
#
loop_
_entity_poly.entity_id
_entity_poly.type
_entity_poly.pdbx_seq_one_letter_code
_entity_poly.pdbx_strand_id
1 'polypeptide(L)'
;MPLMRFFEEVAQIFGTGLTNPTRDVYADLPNSKYKLWMPWLDGQQHGKWLNEWDPKLEEIQETNTEALLDSKAELKISDEEMRLVWGNFIDGPKFLGVFQYQKEKSRQGVRIYKRV
;
A
#
# COMPACT_ATOMS: atom_id res chain seq x y z
N MET A 1 -6.83 17.23 10.74
CA MET A 1 -5.85 16.35 11.42
C MET A 1 -4.59 16.28 10.58
N PRO A 2 -3.40 16.50 11.15
CA PRO A 2 -2.17 16.29 10.42
C PRO A 2 -2.02 14.83 9.99
N LEU A 3 -1.51 14.59 8.79
CA LEU A 3 -1.36 13.24 8.21
C LEU A 3 -0.53 12.33 9.13
N MET A 4 0.56 12.85 9.69
CA MET A 4 1.43 12.13 10.62
C MET A 4 0.65 11.59 11.82
N ARG A 5 -0.20 12.42 12.42
CA ARG A 5 -1.02 12.02 13.55
C ARG A 5 -2.04 10.94 13.19
N PHE A 6 -2.61 11.03 11.98
CA PHE A 6 -3.51 10.01 11.49
C PHE A 6 -2.82 8.65 11.41
N PHE A 7 -1.61 8.60 10.88
CA PHE A 7 -0.85 7.35 10.80
C PHE A 7 -0.60 6.75 12.18
N GLU A 8 -0.22 7.58 13.15
CA GLU A 8 0.02 7.12 14.52
C GLU A 8 -1.25 6.55 15.15
N GLU A 9 -2.39 7.22 14.96
CA GLU A 9 -3.67 6.75 15.49
C GLU A 9 -4.08 5.42 14.89
N VAL A 10 -3.95 5.26 13.58
CA VAL A 10 -4.25 3.99 12.90
C VAL A 10 -3.33 2.89 13.40
N ALA A 11 -2.04 3.18 13.55
CA ALA A 11 -1.08 2.20 14.03
C ALA A 11 -1.38 1.78 15.47
N GLN A 12 -1.81 2.69 16.32
CA GLN A 12 -2.20 2.37 17.69
C GLN A 12 -3.42 1.46 17.72
N ILE A 13 -4.43 1.74 16.90
CA ILE A 13 -5.63 0.91 16.82
C ILE A 13 -5.28 -0.53 16.46
N PHE A 14 -4.33 -0.73 15.56
CA PHE A 14 -3.91 -2.07 15.12
C PHE A 14 -2.68 -2.60 15.86
N GLY A 15 -2.20 -1.88 16.88
CA GLY A 15 -1.08 -2.33 17.71
C GLY A 15 0.28 -2.28 17.04
N THR A 16 0.42 -1.48 15.98
CA THR A 16 1.66 -1.32 15.22
C THR A 16 2.29 0.04 15.50
N GLY A 17 3.59 0.05 15.83
CA GLY A 17 4.34 1.30 15.97
C GLY A 17 4.86 1.79 14.63
N LEU A 18 4.75 3.08 14.37
CA LEU A 18 5.28 3.72 13.17
C LEU A 18 6.61 4.40 13.47
N THR A 19 7.64 4.06 12.70
CA THR A 19 8.96 4.67 12.83
C THR A 19 9.17 5.84 11.88
N ASN A 20 8.37 5.92 10.80
CA ASN A 20 8.50 6.99 9.82
C ASN A 20 7.14 7.28 9.14
N PRO A 21 6.26 8.06 9.79
CA PRO A 21 4.90 8.29 9.33
C PRO A 21 4.80 9.20 8.09
N THR A 22 5.90 9.76 7.60
CA THR A 22 5.90 10.62 6.42
C THR A 22 6.09 9.85 5.12
N ARG A 23 6.29 8.53 5.20
CA ARG A 23 6.45 7.66 4.02
C ARG A 23 5.24 6.77 3.85
N ASP A 24 5.17 6.12 2.69
CA ASP A 24 4.23 5.01 2.49
C ASP A 24 4.44 4.03 3.62
N VAL A 25 3.37 3.77 4.34
CA VAL A 25 3.41 2.83 5.45
C VAL A 25 3.05 1.46 4.93
N TYR A 26 3.92 0.50 5.23
CA TYR A 26 3.68 -0.91 5.01
C TYR A 26 4.25 -1.64 6.21
N ALA A 27 3.39 -2.27 6.99
CA ALA A 27 3.80 -2.88 8.26
C ALA A 27 2.94 -4.09 8.60
N ASP A 28 3.53 -5.03 9.35
CA ASP A 28 2.78 -6.15 9.88
C ASP A 28 1.81 -5.69 10.96
N LEU A 29 0.61 -6.25 10.94
CA LEU A 29 -0.33 -6.09 12.04
C LEU A 29 -0.17 -7.27 13.00
N PRO A 30 0.11 -7.03 14.29
CA PRO A 30 0.29 -8.11 15.26
C PRO A 30 -0.92 -9.05 15.30
N ASN A 31 -0.65 -10.35 15.37
CA ASN A 31 -1.68 -11.39 15.46
C ASN A 31 -2.67 -11.39 14.29
N SER A 32 -2.23 -10.90 13.12
CA SER A 32 -3.07 -10.81 11.94
C SER A 32 -2.31 -11.28 10.70
N LYS A 33 -3.05 -11.83 9.75
CA LYS A 33 -2.49 -12.15 8.42
C LYS A 33 -2.41 -10.94 7.51
N TYR A 34 -2.98 -9.81 7.92
CA TYR A 34 -3.01 -8.60 7.11
C TYR A 34 -1.76 -7.76 7.32
N LYS A 35 -1.37 -7.05 6.25
CA LYS A 35 -0.40 -5.97 6.32
C LYS A 35 -1.16 -4.65 6.34
N LEU A 36 -0.73 -3.71 7.16
CA LEU A 36 -1.23 -2.34 7.09
C LEU A 36 -0.53 -1.63 5.94
N TRP A 37 -1.29 -1.03 5.03
CA TRP A 37 -0.75 -0.30 3.89
C TRP A 37 -1.42 1.05 3.74
N MET A 38 -0.60 2.09 3.64
CA MET A 38 -1.08 3.47 3.53
C MET A 38 -0.38 4.15 2.34
N PRO A 39 -0.71 3.73 1.11
CA PRO A 39 -0.04 4.24 -0.08
C PRO A 39 -0.47 5.67 -0.42
N TRP A 40 0.43 6.41 -1.05
CA TRP A 40 0.10 7.70 -1.66
C TRP A 40 -0.66 7.46 -2.96
N LEU A 41 -1.92 7.92 -3.00
CA LEU A 41 -2.82 7.79 -4.16
C LEU A 41 -3.16 9.19 -4.70
N ASP A 42 -2.15 10.04 -4.80
CA ASP A 42 -2.27 11.44 -5.20
C ASP A 42 -1.91 11.69 -6.66
N GLY A 43 -1.70 10.63 -7.43
CA GLY A 43 -1.32 10.72 -8.83
C GLY A 43 0.15 11.03 -9.06
N GLN A 44 0.97 11.02 -8.02
CA GLN A 44 2.39 11.36 -8.10
C GLN A 44 3.27 10.20 -7.67
N GLN A 45 4.48 10.16 -8.22
CA GLN A 45 5.50 9.20 -7.80
C GLN A 45 6.17 9.70 -6.53
N HIS A 46 6.32 8.81 -5.55
CA HIS A 46 7.01 9.06 -4.29
C HIS A 46 8.20 8.10 -4.18
N GLY A 47 9.42 8.62 -4.34
CA GLY A 47 10.60 7.77 -4.43
C GLY A 47 10.50 6.86 -5.64
N LYS A 48 10.66 5.54 -5.42
CA LYS A 48 10.51 4.53 -6.46
C LYS A 48 9.07 4.04 -6.65
N TRP A 49 8.12 4.52 -5.84
CA TRP A 49 6.76 4.01 -5.82
C TRP A 49 5.79 4.94 -6.53
N LEU A 50 4.99 4.37 -7.42
CA LEU A 50 3.83 5.02 -8.01
C LEU A 50 2.64 4.11 -7.76
N ASN A 51 1.67 4.60 -7.01
CA ASN A 51 0.46 3.84 -6.68
C ASN A 51 -0.75 4.50 -7.29
N GLU A 52 -1.61 3.72 -7.92
CA GLU A 52 -2.77 4.23 -8.63
C GLU A 52 -4.02 3.46 -8.21
N TRP A 53 -5.08 4.20 -7.89
CA TRP A 53 -6.37 3.66 -7.50
C TRP A 53 -7.35 3.72 -8.67
N ASP A 54 -7.94 2.57 -9.02
CA ASP A 54 -9.01 2.47 -10.01
C ASP A 54 -10.31 2.12 -9.31
N PRO A 55 -11.22 3.10 -9.11
CA PRO A 55 -12.48 2.83 -8.41
C PRO A 55 -13.45 1.94 -9.19
N LYS A 56 -13.35 1.87 -10.50
CA LYS A 56 -14.22 1.01 -11.31
C LYS A 56 -13.86 -0.45 -11.14
N LEU A 57 -12.58 -0.76 -11.17
CA LEU A 57 -12.08 -2.12 -11.00
C LEU A 57 -11.91 -2.48 -9.53
N GLU A 58 -11.96 -1.48 -8.64
CA GLU A 58 -11.64 -1.63 -7.22
C GLU A 58 -10.26 -2.22 -7.02
N GLU A 59 -9.29 -1.71 -7.80
CA GLU A 59 -7.91 -2.18 -7.79
C GLU A 59 -6.93 -1.06 -7.50
N ILE A 60 -5.82 -1.41 -6.83
CA ILE A 60 -4.67 -0.52 -6.70
C ILE A 60 -3.52 -1.15 -7.49
N GLN A 61 -2.91 -0.35 -8.37
CA GLN A 61 -1.70 -0.74 -9.07
C GLN A 61 -0.49 -0.12 -8.36
N GLU A 62 0.37 -0.98 -7.83
CA GLU A 62 1.62 -0.56 -7.19
C GLU A 62 2.76 -0.76 -8.19
N THR A 63 3.42 0.33 -8.57
CA THR A 63 4.57 0.28 -9.46
C THR A 63 5.85 0.59 -8.70
N ASN A 64 6.81 -0.34 -8.76
CA ASN A 64 8.16 -0.15 -8.30
C ASN A 64 8.99 0.22 -9.53
N THR A 65 9.31 1.51 -9.70
CA THR A 65 9.97 2.01 -10.91
C THR A 65 11.39 1.46 -11.10
N GLU A 66 12.08 1.12 -10.02
CA GLU A 66 13.38 0.47 -10.11
C GLU A 66 13.26 -0.97 -10.63
N ALA A 67 12.26 -1.70 -10.14
CA ALA A 67 12.03 -3.09 -10.53
C ALA A 67 11.56 -3.23 -11.98
N LEU A 68 10.95 -2.19 -12.56
CA LEU A 68 10.61 -2.19 -13.98
C LEU A 68 11.83 -2.42 -14.88
N LEU A 69 12.99 -1.92 -14.45
CA LEU A 69 14.23 -1.98 -15.20
C LEU A 69 15.18 -3.08 -14.70
N ASP A 70 15.01 -3.54 -13.47
CA ASP A 70 15.90 -4.52 -12.85
C ASP A 70 15.09 -5.43 -11.92
N SER A 71 14.94 -6.70 -12.32
CA SER A 71 14.20 -7.69 -11.54
C SER A 71 14.77 -7.91 -10.13
N LYS A 72 16.04 -7.59 -9.91
CA LYS A 72 16.68 -7.73 -8.59
C LYS A 72 16.16 -6.69 -7.60
N ALA A 73 15.59 -5.58 -8.07
CA ALA A 73 14.99 -4.57 -7.21
C ALA A 73 13.57 -4.95 -6.76
N GLU A 74 13.03 -6.06 -7.24
CA GLU A 74 11.70 -6.55 -6.88
C GLU A 74 11.70 -7.05 -5.44
N LEU A 75 10.80 -6.51 -4.62
CA LEU A 75 10.61 -6.99 -3.26
C LEU A 75 9.71 -8.22 -3.26
N LYS A 76 10.07 -9.21 -2.46
CA LYS A 76 9.28 -10.44 -2.37
C LYS A 76 8.09 -10.25 -1.44
N ILE A 77 6.93 -10.75 -1.87
CA ILE A 77 5.74 -10.84 -1.05
C ILE A 77 5.15 -12.24 -1.18
N SER A 78 4.26 -12.60 -0.25
CA SER A 78 3.49 -13.85 -0.37
C SER A 78 2.50 -13.73 -1.52
N ASP A 79 2.29 -14.83 -2.26
CA ASP A 79 1.25 -14.89 -3.30
C ASP A 79 -0.15 -14.66 -2.75
N GLU A 80 -0.33 -14.87 -1.44
CA GLU A 80 -1.61 -14.74 -0.74
C GLU A 80 -1.68 -13.46 0.10
N GLU A 81 -0.80 -12.50 -0.15
CA GLU A 81 -0.75 -11.30 0.68
C GLU A 81 -2.05 -10.53 0.64
N MET A 82 -2.50 -10.13 1.83
CA MET A 82 -3.68 -9.28 2.02
C MET A 82 -3.27 -8.03 2.77
N ARG A 83 -3.79 -6.90 2.31
CA ARG A 83 -3.47 -5.59 2.88
C ARG A 83 -4.72 -4.87 3.33
N LEU A 84 -4.66 -4.29 4.52
CA LEU A 84 -5.67 -3.36 5.03
C LEU A 84 -5.23 -1.97 4.63
N VAL A 85 -6.04 -1.29 3.82
CA VAL A 85 -5.59 -0.10 3.08
C VAL A 85 -6.29 1.16 3.53
N TRP A 86 -5.48 2.19 3.87
CA TRP A 86 -5.87 3.59 3.94
C TRP A 86 -5.12 4.34 2.85
N GLY A 87 -5.83 4.81 1.82
CA GLY A 87 -5.21 5.57 0.75
C GLY A 87 -4.96 7.03 1.16
N ASN A 88 -3.78 7.54 0.83
CA ASN A 88 -3.45 8.95 1.03
C ASN A 88 -3.75 9.71 -0.26
N PHE A 89 -4.94 10.31 -0.33
CA PHE A 89 -5.38 11.12 -1.46
C PHE A 89 -4.99 12.58 -1.27
N ILE A 90 -5.11 13.38 -2.33
CA ILE A 90 -4.83 14.84 -2.27
C ILE A 90 -5.67 15.51 -1.19
N ASP A 91 -6.93 15.08 -1.05
CA ASP A 91 -7.87 15.66 -0.08
C ASP A 91 -7.86 14.95 1.28
N GLY A 92 -6.91 14.07 1.52
CA GLY A 92 -6.69 13.42 2.80
C GLY A 92 -6.80 11.91 2.75
N PRO A 93 -6.58 11.26 3.91
CA PRO A 93 -6.62 9.80 3.98
C PRO A 93 -8.05 9.27 3.95
N LYS A 94 -8.22 8.11 3.26
CA LYS A 94 -9.52 7.43 3.16
C LYS A 94 -9.32 5.93 3.35
N PHE A 95 -10.18 5.33 4.14
CA PHE A 95 -10.18 3.87 4.29
C PHE A 95 -10.76 3.23 3.04
N LEU A 96 -10.00 2.35 2.40
CA LEU A 96 -10.44 1.66 1.19
C LEU A 96 -10.84 0.21 1.43
N GLY A 97 -10.44 -0.39 2.54
CA GLY A 97 -10.81 -1.76 2.88
C GLY A 97 -9.66 -2.75 2.78
N VAL A 98 -10.01 -4.01 2.57
CA VAL A 98 -9.05 -5.10 2.46
C VAL A 98 -8.80 -5.42 0.99
N PHE A 99 -7.54 -5.51 0.62
CA PHE A 99 -7.10 -5.81 -0.74
C PHE A 99 -6.26 -7.07 -0.77
N GLN A 100 -6.43 -7.85 -1.80
CA GLN A 100 -5.68 -9.08 -2.01
C GLN A 100 -4.78 -8.96 -3.23
N TYR A 101 -3.53 -9.42 -3.11
CA TYR A 101 -2.57 -9.48 -4.22
C TYR A 101 -3.09 -10.38 -5.34
N GLN A 102 -3.01 -9.89 -6.58
CA GLN A 102 -3.45 -10.61 -7.79
C GLN A 102 -2.24 -11.04 -8.59
N LYS A 103 -1.70 -12.20 -8.29
CA LYS A 103 -0.48 -12.70 -8.93
C LYS A 103 -0.61 -12.77 -10.46
N GLU A 104 -1.74 -13.26 -10.95
CA GLU A 104 -1.94 -13.45 -12.40
C GLU A 104 -2.02 -12.12 -13.17
N LYS A 105 -2.39 -11.04 -12.51
CA LYS A 105 -2.49 -9.70 -13.11
C LYS A 105 -1.21 -8.90 -12.95
N SER A 106 -0.30 -9.38 -12.13
CA SER A 106 0.93 -8.68 -11.79
C SER A 106 2.09 -9.11 -12.69
N ARG A 107 3.10 -8.25 -12.82
CA ARG A 107 4.29 -8.50 -13.62
C ARG A 107 5.49 -7.82 -12.97
N GLN A 108 6.67 -7.98 -13.54
CA GLN A 108 7.88 -7.35 -13.01
C GLN A 108 7.66 -5.85 -12.80
N GLY A 109 7.87 -5.39 -11.58
CA GLY A 109 7.74 -3.99 -11.20
C GLY A 109 6.31 -3.49 -11.03
N VAL A 110 5.28 -4.31 -11.34
CA VAL A 110 3.89 -3.88 -11.26
C VAL A 110 3.07 -4.94 -10.52
N ARG A 111 2.47 -4.55 -9.41
CA ARG A 111 1.60 -5.42 -8.62
C ARG A 111 0.19 -4.88 -8.58
N ILE A 112 -0.77 -5.76 -8.75
CA ILE A 112 -2.18 -5.43 -8.71
C ILE A 112 -2.78 -5.99 -7.43
N TYR A 113 -3.52 -5.16 -6.71
CA TYR A 113 -4.27 -5.53 -5.52
C TYR A 113 -5.74 -5.23 -5.75
N LYS A 114 -6.58 -6.21 -5.50
CA LYS A 114 -8.02 -6.07 -5.69
C LYS A 114 -8.74 -6.07 -4.35
N ARG A 115 -9.70 -5.15 -4.19
CA ARG A 115 -10.54 -5.10 -2.99
C ARG A 115 -11.41 -6.36 -2.91
N VAL A 116 -11.41 -6.97 -1.75
CA VAL A 116 -12.23 -8.16 -1.47
C VAL A 116 -13.47 -7.82 -0.66
#